data_f7b5f50dfcf7fd496aa6c126f06aa25c
#
_entry.id   f7b5f50dfcf7fd496aa6c126f06aa25c
#
_cell.length_a   1.000
_cell.length_b   1.000
_cell.length_c   1.000
_cell.angle_alpha   90.00
_cell.angle_beta   90.00
_cell.angle_gamma   90.00
#
_symmetry.space_group_name_H-M   'P 1'
#
loop_
_entity.id
_entity.type
_entity.pdbx_description
1 polymer ?
#
loop_
_entity_poly.entity_id
_entity_poly.type
_entity_poly.pdbx_seq_one_letter_code
_entity_poly.pdbx_strand_id
1 'polypeptide(L)'
;MPKIIGAAIIVPAEKEIRPRRMISDKEIEKVGMDITLVFEKENGWVPEDVSAENLGFDVRSLKYRPDGVLESIRYVEVKARARSGSIRVSANEWKKAKRFGKDYWLYIITDAGTENPKLTRIQNPAKMLKLDEDIYATGYIIPQE
;
A
#
# COMPACT_ATOMS: atom_id res chain seq x y z
N MET A 1 -7.62 3.43 18.27
CA MET A 1 -7.40 4.04 17.55
C MET A 1 -6.79 3.51 16.49
N PRO A 2 -7.06 3.31 15.56
CA PRO A 2 -6.57 2.74 14.48
C PRO A 2 -5.67 3.58 13.88
N LYS A 3 -5.10 4.26 14.57
CA LYS A 3 -4.36 5.10 14.08
C LYS A 3 -3.42 4.67 13.12
N ILE A 4 -2.97 3.59 13.12
CA ILE A 4 -2.01 3.13 12.23
C ILE A 4 -2.41 3.25 10.85
N ILE A 5 -3.62 2.96 10.57
CA ILE A 5 -4.08 3.12 9.26
C ILE A 5 -5.05 4.18 9.31
N GLY A 6 -4.84 5.15 10.11
CA GLY A 6 -5.78 6.18 10.30
C GLY A 6 -6.20 6.88 9.05
N ALA A 7 -5.29 7.06 8.13
CA ALA A 7 -5.68 7.73 6.91
C ALA A 7 -6.70 6.94 6.15
N ALA A 8 -6.68 5.67 6.27
CA ALA A 8 -7.58 4.82 5.54
C ALA A 8 -8.94 4.78 6.14
N ILE A 9 -9.11 5.17 7.40
CA ILE A 9 -10.36 5.06 7.92
C ILE A 9 -11.11 6.22 8.09
N ILE A 10 -10.64 7.27 7.95
CA ILE A 10 -11.35 8.34 8.16
C ILE A 10 -12.41 8.83 7.41
N VAL A 11 -12.76 8.53 6.38
CA VAL A 11 -13.74 9.14 5.60
C VAL A 11 -15.10 8.99 6.11
N PRO A 12 -15.78 9.97 6.46
CA PRO A 12 -17.09 9.88 6.94
C PRO A 12 -17.97 9.64 5.80
N ALA A 13 -18.77 8.78 5.95
CA ALA A 13 -19.64 8.43 4.94
C ALA A 13 -20.51 9.48 4.47
N GLU A 14 -20.88 10.26 5.29
CA GLU A 14 -21.83 11.19 4.88
C GLU A 14 -21.27 12.18 4.01
N LYS A 15 -20.12 12.22 3.88
CA LYS A 15 -19.60 13.16 3.12
C LYS A 15 -19.99 12.96 1.82
N GLU A 16 -20.73 13.13 1.23
CA GLU A 16 -21.11 12.82 0.13
C GLU A 16 -20.78 13.17 -0.91
N ILE A 17 -20.85 12.95 -1.63
CA ILE A 17 -20.34 13.05 -2.64
C ILE A 17 -21.03 13.01 -3.82
N ARG A 18 -20.73 13.51 -4.75
CA ARG A 18 -21.36 13.48 -5.82
C ARG A 18 -21.10 12.35 -6.53
N PRO A 19 -21.91 11.83 -7.18
CA PRO A 19 -21.74 10.69 -7.88
C PRO A 19 -20.81 10.94 -8.95
N ARG A 20 -19.90 10.18 -9.13
CA ARG A 20 -19.08 10.34 -10.12
C ARG A 20 -19.17 9.17 -10.95
N ARG A 21 -18.58 8.99 -12.05
CA ARG A 21 -18.65 7.84 -12.86
C ARG A 21 -18.02 6.73 -12.08
N MET A 22 -18.45 5.51 -12.27
CA MET A 22 -17.88 4.38 -11.61
C MET A 22 -16.49 4.13 -12.11
N ILE A 23 -15.57 3.87 -11.25
CA ILE A 23 -14.19 3.61 -11.59
C ILE A 23 -13.90 2.15 -11.36
N SER A 24 -13.35 1.47 -12.33
CA SER A 24 -13.06 0.04 -12.21
C SER A 24 -11.95 -0.23 -11.21
N ASP A 25 -11.92 -1.45 -10.71
CA ASP A 25 -10.88 -1.85 -9.78
C ASP A 25 -9.50 -1.71 -10.43
N LYS A 26 -9.39 -1.99 -11.73
CA LYS A 26 -8.14 -1.85 -12.42
C LYS A 26 -7.68 -0.41 -12.47
N GLU A 27 -8.62 0.50 -12.66
CA GLU A 27 -8.27 1.92 -12.66
C GLU A 27 -7.81 2.37 -11.28
N ILE A 28 -8.44 1.84 -10.23
CA ILE A 28 -8.06 2.18 -8.88
C ILE A 28 -6.66 1.65 -8.59
N GLU A 29 -6.38 0.42 -9.00
CA GLU A 29 -5.05 -0.16 -8.82
C GLU A 29 -4.00 0.65 -9.56
N LYS A 30 -4.33 1.11 -10.76
CA LYS A 30 -3.38 1.89 -11.52
C LYS A 30 -3.09 3.23 -10.86
N VAL A 31 -4.10 3.87 -10.29
CA VAL A 31 -3.89 5.12 -9.57
C VAL A 31 -2.94 4.85 -8.40
N GLY A 32 -3.17 3.78 -7.65
CA GLY A 32 -2.29 3.46 -6.53
C GLY A 32 -0.87 3.22 -6.95
N MET A 33 -0.67 2.49 -8.05
CA MET A 33 0.66 2.20 -8.53
C MET A 33 1.34 3.48 -9.03
N ASP A 34 0.62 4.31 -9.78
CA ASP A 34 1.20 5.53 -10.32
C ASP A 34 1.64 6.48 -9.18
N ILE A 35 0.81 6.61 -8.16
CA ILE A 35 1.15 7.44 -7.01
C ILE A 35 2.39 6.90 -6.31
N THR A 36 2.47 5.59 -6.15
CA THR A 36 3.61 4.96 -5.50
C THR A 36 4.89 5.21 -6.28
N LEU A 37 4.84 4.99 -7.59
CA LEU A 37 6.05 5.15 -8.41
C LEU A 37 6.52 6.61 -8.42
N VAL A 38 5.59 7.56 -8.52
CA VAL A 38 5.94 8.96 -8.49
C VAL A 38 6.54 9.34 -7.14
N PHE A 39 5.93 8.87 -6.05
CA PHE A 39 6.42 9.19 -4.71
C PHE A 39 7.85 8.68 -4.53
N GLU A 40 8.12 7.45 -4.96
CA GLU A 40 9.46 6.88 -4.80
C GLU A 40 10.48 7.69 -5.61
N LYS A 41 10.14 8.05 -6.84
CA LYS A 41 11.07 8.83 -7.66
C LYS A 41 11.31 10.20 -7.07
N GLU A 42 10.28 10.83 -6.56
CA GLU A 42 10.43 12.17 -5.98
C GLU A 42 11.25 12.16 -4.71
N ASN A 43 11.37 11.01 -4.08
CA ASN A 43 12.14 10.90 -2.85
C ASN A 43 13.49 10.21 -3.05
N GLY A 44 13.95 10.18 -4.27
CA GLY A 44 15.32 9.73 -4.55
C GLY A 44 15.48 8.22 -4.74
N TRP A 45 14.38 7.51 -4.94
CA TRP A 45 14.44 6.08 -5.16
C TRP A 45 14.21 5.76 -6.63
N VAL A 46 14.64 4.59 -7.04
CA VAL A 46 14.45 4.10 -8.40
C VAL A 46 13.52 2.90 -8.31
N PRO A 47 12.21 3.10 -8.52
CA PRO A 47 11.25 2.02 -8.35
C PRO A 47 11.14 1.14 -9.59
N GLU A 48 10.96 -0.15 -9.37
CA GLU A 48 10.71 -1.11 -10.43
C GLU A 48 9.35 -1.74 -10.16
N ASP A 49 8.45 -1.66 -11.12
CA ASP A 49 7.13 -2.28 -11.01
C ASP A 49 7.30 -3.77 -11.28
N VAL A 50 7.17 -4.58 -10.24
CA VAL A 50 7.26 -6.03 -10.36
C VAL A 50 5.93 -6.69 -10.02
N SER A 51 4.84 -5.92 -10.08
CA SER A 51 3.54 -6.43 -9.68
C SER A 51 3.07 -7.64 -10.47
N ALA A 52 3.50 -7.78 -11.69
CA ALA A 52 3.09 -8.92 -12.49
C ALA A 52 3.83 -10.21 -12.14
N GLU A 53 4.85 -10.14 -11.31
CA GLU A 53 5.68 -11.30 -11.00
C GLU A 53 5.20 -12.08 -9.77
N ASN A 54 4.19 -11.59 -9.10
CA ASN A 54 3.57 -12.29 -7.97
C ASN A 54 4.58 -12.65 -6.88
N LEU A 55 5.39 -11.70 -6.49
CA LEU A 55 6.45 -11.92 -5.52
C LEU A 55 6.04 -11.66 -4.07
N GLY A 56 4.82 -11.22 -3.84
CA GLY A 56 4.38 -10.86 -2.49
C GLY A 56 4.63 -9.39 -2.21
N PHE A 57 4.98 -8.63 -3.22
CA PHE A 57 5.07 -7.17 -3.18
C PHE A 57 5.01 -6.66 -4.61
N ASP A 58 4.69 -5.40 -4.79
CA ASP A 58 4.41 -4.82 -6.10
C ASP A 58 5.54 -3.99 -6.69
N VAL A 59 6.33 -3.37 -5.84
CA VAL A 59 7.40 -2.49 -6.30
C VAL A 59 8.68 -2.83 -5.54
N ARG A 60 9.77 -2.95 -6.27
CA ARG A 60 11.08 -3.06 -5.67
C ARG A 60 11.76 -1.73 -5.93
N SER A 61 12.05 -0.99 -4.90
CA SER A 61 12.58 0.36 -5.03
C SER A 61 14.01 0.39 -4.57
N LEU A 62 14.88 0.95 -5.38
CA LEU A 62 16.32 0.90 -5.15
C LEU A 62 16.86 2.29 -4.86
N LYS A 63 17.77 2.37 -3.93
CA LYS A 63 18.42 3.64 -3.65
C LYS A 63 19.91 3.47 -3.83
N TYR A 64 20.50 4.39 -4.56
CA TYR A 64 21.92 4.34 -4.87
C TYR A 64 22.67 5.48 -4.21
N ARG A 65 23.90 5.23 -3.87
CA ARG A 65 24.79 6.28 -3.38
C ARG A 65 25.24 7.14 -4.56
N PRO A 66 25.80 8.31 -4.30
CA PRO A 66 26.27 9.15 -5.41
C PRO A 66 27.31 8.46 -6.29
N ASP A 67 28.05 7.49 -5.75
CA ASP A 67 29.04 6.77 -6.53
C ASP A 67 28.41 5.63 -7.34
N GLY A 68 27.09 5.48 -7.31
CA GLY A 68 26.40 4.47 -8.09
C GLY A 68 26.26 3.12 -7.42
N VAL A 69 26.72 2.99 -6.19
CA VAL A 69 26.63 1.72 -5.48
C VAL A 69 25.26 1.63 -4.80
N LEU A 70 24.63 0.47 -4.92
CA LEU A 70 23.33 0.25 -4.31
C LEU A 70 23.43 0.36 -2.80
N GLU A 71 22.59 1.20 -2.23
CA GLU A 71 22.60 1.46 -0.80
C GLU A 71 21.47 0.76 -0.06
N SER A 72 20.28 0.78 -0.58
CA SER A 72 19.11 0.24 0.09
C SER A 72 18.08 -0.27 -0.89
N ILE A 73 17.25 -1.19 -0.42
CA ILE A 73 16.13 -1.71 -1.20
C ILE A 73 14.88 -1.62 -0.35
N ARG A 74 13.78 -1.22 -0.96
CA ARG A 74 12.47 -1.28 -0.35
C ARG A 74 11.61 -2.25 -1.12
N TYR A 75 10.83 -3.05 -0.41
CA TYR A 75 9.86 -3.93 -1.02
C TYR A 75 8.50 -3.37 -0.65
N VAL A 76 7.76 -2.86 -1.63
CA VAL A 76 6.54 -2.11 -1.38
C VAL A 76 5.33 -2.87 -1.88
N GLU A 77 4.38 -3.10 -0.98
CA GLU A 77 3.10 -3.65 -1.36
C GLU A 77 2.13 -2.48 -1.46
N VAL A 78 1.40 -2.38 -2.57
CA VAL A 78 0.51 -1.25 -2.84
C VAL A 78 -0.93 -1.69 -2.72
N LYS A 79 -1.68 -1.01 -1.87
CA LYS A 79 -3.10 -1.28 -1.70
C LYS A 79 -3.86 -0.01 -1.97
N ALA A 80 -4.78 -0.04 -2.90
CA ALA A 80 -5.54 1.14 -3.28
C ALA A 80 -7.03 0.88 -3.11
N ARG A 81 -7.74 1.87 -2.61
CA ARG A 81 -9.19 1.80 -2.43
C ARG A 81 -9.82 3.05 -3.04
N ALA A 82 -10.98 2.88 -3.64
CA ALA A 82 -11.68 4.02 -4.24
C ALA A 82 -12.01 5.05 -3.19
N ARG A 83 -12.34 4.59 -1.98
CA ARG A 83 -12.59 5.46 -0.85
C ARG A 83 -11.78 4.95 0.31
N SER A 84 -12.31 4.75 1.46
CA SER A 84 -11.65 4.10 2.56
C SER A 84 -12.22 2.68 2.67
N GLY A 85 -11.75 1.92 3.58
CA GLY A 85 -12.26 0.57 3.81
C GLY A 85 -11.16 -0.37 4.24
N SER A 86 -11.53 -1.60 4.51
CA SER A 86 -10.57 -2.59 4.96
C SER A 86 -9.57 -2.93 3.87
N ILE A 87 -8.37 -3.21 4.29
CA ILE A 87 -7.30 -3.59 3.39
C ILE A 87 -7.04 -5.08 3.62
N ARG A 88 -7.01 -5.84 2.53
CA ARG A 88 -6.74 -7.26 2.65
C ARG A 88 -5.30 -7.56 2.26
N VAL A 89 -4.62 -8.30 3.06
CA VAL A 89 -3.24 -8.70 2.81
C VAL A 89 -3.23 -10.21 2.64
N SER A 90 -2.70 -10.70 1.55
CA SER A 90 -2.67 -12.13 1.29
C SER A 90 -1.65 -12.82 2.20
N ALA A 91 -1.76 -14.13 2.32
CA ALA A 91 -0.80 -14.89 3.11
C ALA A 91 0.62 -14.73 2.56
N ASN A 92 0.76 -14.72 1.23
CA ASN A 92 2.09 -14.55 0.63
C ASN A 92 2.67 -13.18 0.91
N GLU A 93 1.83 -12.13 0.82
CA GLU A 93 2.28 -10.78 1.13
C GLU A 93 2.70 -10.68 2.59
N TRP A 94 1.93 -11.30 3.49
CA TRP A 94 2.26 -11.24 4.91
C TRP A 94 3.54 -12.00 5.24
N LYS A 95 3.75 -13.12 4.54
CA LYS A 95 4.96 -13.88 4.70
C LYS A 95 6.17 -13.05 4.28
N LYS A 96 6.05 -12.33 3.18
CA LYS A 96 7.14 -11.47 2.71
C LYS A 96 7.35 -10.29 3.66
N ALA A 97 6.27 -9.76 4.21
CA ALA A 97 6.37 -8.66 5.18
C ALA A 97 7.16 -9.12 6.40
N LYS A 98 6.90 -10.34 6.87
CA LYS A 98 7.64 -10.87 8.01
C LYS A 98 9.10 -11.12 7.64
N ARG A 99 9.34 -11.57 6.42
CA ARG A 99 10.69 -11.92 6.02
C ARG A 99 11.57 -10.68 5.84
N PHE A 100 11.05 -9.65 5.21
CA PHE A 100 11.85 -8.46 4.91
C PHE A 100 11.84 -7.42 6.02
N GLY A 101 10.91 -7.54 6.96
CA GLY A 101 10.91 -6.67 8.14
C GLY A 101 10.89 -5.19 7.79
N LYS A 102 11.87 -4.47 8.27
CA LYS A 102 11.89 -3.02 8.08
C LYS A 102 12.09 -2.60 6.64
N ASP A 103 12.49 -3.50 5.77
CA ASP A 103 12.65 -3.18 4.36
C ASP A 103 11.35 -3.38 3.58
N TYR A 104 10.33 -3.93 4.21
CA TYR A 104 9.03 -4.11 3.58
C TYR A 104 8.13 -2.95 4.02
N TRP A 105 7.44 -2.37 3.04
CA TRP A 105 6.56 -1.24 3.27
C TRP A 105 5.18 -1.54 2.71
N LEU A 106 4.15 -1.07 3.38
CA LEU A 106 2.80 -1.15 2.89
C LEU A 106 2.37 0.28 2.56
N TYR A 107 2.08 0.53 1.30
CA TYR A 107 1.59 1.83 0.86
C TYR A 107 0.10 1.70 0.61
N ILE A 108 -0.68 2.49 1.31
CA ILE A 108 -2.13 2.44 1.20
C ILE A 108 -2.59 3.74 0.60
N ILE A 109 -3.27 3.66 -0.54
CA ILE A 109 -3.81 4.84 -1.20
C ILE A 109 -5.31 4.77 -1.04
N THR A 110 -5.88 5.74 -0.32
CA THR A 110 -7.31 5.84 -0.14
C THR A 110 -7.83 6.97 -0.99
N ASP A 111 -9.12 7.00 -1.21
CA ASP A 111 -9.77 8.00 -2.04
C ASP A 111 -9.16 8.03 -3.44
N ALA A 112 -8.71 6.88 -3.91
CA ALA A 112 -8.07 6.80 -5.22
C ALA A 112 -9.06 7.04 -6.35
N GLY A 113 -10.36 6.97 -6.07
CA GLY A 113 -11.36 7.27 -7.06
C GLY A 113 -11.74 8.74 -7.12
N THR A 114 -11.07 9.58 -6.36
CA THR A 114 -11.42 10.99 -6.27
C THR A 114 -10.27 11.85 -6.78
N GLU A 115 -10.45 13.15 -6.68
CA GLU A 115 -9.43 14.08 -7.11
C GLU A 115 -8.34 14.25 -6.06
N ASN A 116 -8.54 13.74 -4.86
CA ASN A 116 -7.60 13.92 -3.77
C ASN A 116 -7.22 12.62 -3.10
N PRO A 117 -6.51 11.76 -3.82
CA PRO A 117 -6.06 10.51 -3.21
C PRO A 117 -5.07 10.77 -2.10
N LYS A 118 -5.07 9.90 -1.09
CA LYS A 118 -4.19 10.05 0.04
C LYS A 118 -3.29 8.84 0.18
N LEU A 119 -2.03 9.08 0.47
CA LEU A 119 -1.04 8.01 0.64
C LEU A 119 -0.68 7.87 2.11
N THR A 120 -0.79 6.67 2.62
CA THR A 120 -0.31 6.34 3.95
C THR A 120 0.74 5.26 3.80
N ARG A 121 1.88 5.42 4.45
CA ARG A 121 2.97 4.46 4.33
C ARG A 121 3.26 3.84 5.67
N ILE A 122 3.35 2.52 5.72
CA ILE A 122 3.63 1.80 6.96
C ILE A 122 4.89 0.98 6.75
N GLN A 123 5.92 1.29 7.50
CA GLN A 123 7.17 0.53 7.44
C GLN A 123 7.07 -0.65 8.38
N ASN A 124 7.53 -1.80 7.94
CA ASN A 124 7.56 -3.01 8.75
C ASN A 124 6.15 -3.35 9.27
N PRO A 125 5.18 -3.52 8.37
CA PRO A 125 3.81 -3.74 8.81
C PRO A 125 3.64 -5.01 9.66
N ALA A 126 4.50 -5.99 9.47
CA ALA A 126 4.41 -7.21 10.26
C ALA A 126 4.66 -6.95 11.74
N LYS A 127 5.46 -5.93 12.04
CA LYS A 127 5.72 -5.59 13.42
C LYS A 127 4.72 -4.55 13.92
N MET A 128 4.32 -3.64 13.05
CA MET A 128 3.51 -2.51 13.44
C MET A 128 2.01 -2.80 13.54
N LEU A 129 1.53 -3.82 12.83
CA LEU A 129 0.11 -4.10 12.77
C LEU A 129 -0.23 -5.40 13.46
N LYS A 130 -1.42 -5.46 14.08
CA LYS A 130 -1.94 -6.69 14.60
C LYS A 130 -3.01 -7.13 13.65
N LEU A 131 -2.91 -8.31 13.13
CA LEU A 131 -3.85 -8.85 12.17
C LEU A 131 -4.71 -9.91 12.80
N ASP A 132 -5.90 -10.09 12.24
CA ASP A 132 -6.83 -11.09 12.70
C ASP A 132 -6.51 -12.38 11.96
N GLU A 133 -5.59 -13.12 12.45
CA GLU A 133 -5.09 -14.30 11.77
C GLU A 133 -6.00 -15.49 11.86
N ASP A 134 -6.99 -15.46 12.71
CA ASP A 134 -7.85 -16.58 12.87
C ASP A 134 -8.94 -16.69 11.85
N ILE A 135 -9.20 -15.69 11.13
CA ILE A 135 -10.33 -15.67 10.26
C ILE A 135 -10.13 -16.25 8.91
N TYR A 136 -9.00 -16.04 8.28
CA TYR A 136 -8.83 -16.45 6.92
C TYR A 136 -7.62 -17.32 6.69
N ALA A 137 -7.82 -18.38 5.98
CA ALA A 137 -6.71 -19.25 5.64
C ALA A 137 -5.85 -18.70 4.55
N THR A 138 -6.38 -17.82 3.71
CA THR A 138 -5.68 -17.35 2.55
C THR A 138 -5.27 -15.90 2.62
N GLY A 139 -5.63 -15.20 3.65
CA GLY A 139 -5.27 -13.80 3.78
C GLY A 139 -5.61 -13.24 5.12
N TYR A 140 -5.23 -11.98 5.31
CA TYR A 140 -5.47 -11.29 6.56
C TYR A 140 -6.19 -9.99 6.24
N ILE A 141 -6.99 -9.50 7.17
CA ILE A 141 -7.68 -8.24 7.00
C ILE A 141 -7.20 -7.28 8.07
N ILE A 142 -6.84 -6.09 7.63
CA ILE A 142 -6.46 -5.03 8.54
C ILE A 142 -7.73 -4.31 8.92
N PRO A 143 -8.12 -4.35 10.17
CA PRO A 143 -9.40 -3.77 10.59
C PRO A 143 -9.41 -2.26 10.47
N GLN A 144 -10.61 -1.73 10.24
CA GLN A 144 -10.80 -0.31 10.17
C GLN A 144 -11.75 0.04 11.28
N GLU A 145 -11.57 1.10 11.96
CA GLU A 145 -12.48 1.48 12.99
C GLU A 145 -13.31 2.57 12.65
#